data_68f96313d2080ffb753afc39b2cbdb2b
#
_entry.id   68f96313d2080ffb753afc39b2cbdb2b
#
_cell.length_a   1.000
_cell.length_b   1.000
_cell.length_c   1.000
_cell.angle_alpha   90.00
_cell.angle_beta   90.00
_cell.angle_gamma   90.00
#
_symmetry.space_group_name_H-M   'P 1'
#
loop_
_entity.id
_entity.type
_entity.pdbx_description
1 polymer ?
#
loop_
_entity_poly.entity_id
_entity_poly.type
_entity_poly.pdbx_seq_one_letter_code
_entity_poly.pdbx_strand_id
1 'polypeptide(L)'
;MRLQEEERATLEKLAATLVDPSKTSGVAAYGSKVAGYARPDSDYDVIIVAKRFREGVRYRYVSDPVEASALIVDEAMLLQDAQSSYLGEFVVGRLLNVYEPLSNPELFRKAEHEYKKRVIVEALLNLSSDYGEFGSRLLVPYDYFLFDKLHSRAAIYPPALYSYVHTYTTGLGEANRAESVAGFRVAAEALQPRGFLVAGPDGVRLVPEKLRGDAFTRVQSLFSVTARGVAQYAVHGYAGRVGPSVFSREALSKLRRMREAPPRFVPLELPRSLLRLDEGAIIPDASFLVKELATLLGLDTYSTTEKDIGEPYSTTRVLTFRAGEVERSVVVKNYTDVRSLKWAFLGIWASTANKFSAGPITRMDREYGATLSLRARGVLVPALIAVAPAERILVKDFVRGPTLASEINAFLKGDGAPLPQVGPYGDLMARVHGWGMALGDAKPSNVIVSGEGLYLTDLEQACSGGDQAWDVAEFVYYTAKLSNREDAMKRVAAAFLDSYVKEGDASVVAKARGSKYFGPFRPFLTPGMAKMLRDLMSRYA
;
A
#
# COMPACT_ATOMS: atom_id res chain seq x y z
N MET A 1 27.03 1.05 -24.29
CA MET A 1 26.79 0.01 -25.32
C MET A 1 27.07 -1.34 -24.67
N ARG A 2 26.20 -2.31 -24.88
CA ARG A 2 26.29 -3.67 -24.29
C ARG A 2 26.86 -4.69 -25.29
N LEU A 3 26.70 -4.42 -26.58
CA LEU A 3 27.27 -5.20 -27.68
C LEU A 3 28.48 -4.47 -28.29
N GLN A 4 29.44 -5.26 -28.77
CA GLN A 4 30.58 -4.72 -29.51
C GLN A 4 30.17 -4.20 -30.90
N GLU A 5 30.96 -3.31 -31.48
CA GLU A 5 30.63 -2.68 -32.79
C GLU A 5 30.48 -3.70 -33.91
N GLU A 6 31.33 -4.73 -33.91
CA GLU A 6 31.25 -5.84 -34.87
C GLU A 6 29.98 -6.66 -34.77
N GLU A 7 29.53 -6.92 -33.52
CA GLU A 7 28.28 -7.63 -33.26
C GLU A 7 27.08 -6.81 -33.77
N ARG A 8 27.06 -5.50 -33.48
CA ARG A 8 26.04 -4.57 -33.96
C ARG A 8 25.95 -4.57 -35.49
N ALA A 9 27.09 -4.39 -36.17
CA ALA A 9 27.15 -4.38 -37.63
C ALA A 9 26.68 -5.72 -38.24
N THR A 10 27.00 -6.83 -37.57
CA THR A 10 26.55 -8.15 -38.00
C THR A 10 25.04 -8.32 -37.87
N LEU A 11 24.44 -7.87 -36.77
CA LEU A 11 23.01 -7.94 -36.56
C LEU A 11 22.21 -7.00 -37.44
N GLU A 12 22.76 -5.82 -37.80
CA GLU A 12 22.16 -4.91 -38.77
C GLU A 12 22.17 -5.51 -40.19
N LYS A 13 23.25 -6.16 -40.59
CA LYS A 13 23.32 -6.90 -41.87
C LYS A 13 22.31 -8.04 -41.86
N LEU A 14 22.23 -8.82 -40.77
CA LEU A 14 21.24 -9.88 -40.63
C LEU A 14 19.82 -9.32 -40.81
N ALA A 15 19.49 -8.21 -40.14
CA ALA A 15 18.17 -7.60 -40.28
C ALA A 15 17.85 -7.21 -41.73
N ALA A 16 18.85 -6.67 -42.47
CA ALA A 16 18.73 -6.31 -43.87
C ALA A 16 18.50 -7.51 -44.81
N THR A 17 18.93 -8.73 -44.41
CA THR A 17 18.63 -9.94 -45.21
C THR A 17 17.20 -10.45 -44.97
N LEU A 18 16.62 -10.17 -43.78
CA LEU A 18 15.30 -10.65 -43.39
C LEU A 18 14.17 -9.70 -43.81
N VAL A 19 14.45 -8.40 -43.81
CA VAL A 19 13.48 -7.36 -44.13
C VAL A 19 14.17 -6.31 -45.03
N ASP A 20 13.50 -5.91 -46.11
CA ASP A 20 13.95 -4.85 -46.98
C ASP A 20 14.31 -3.59 -46.14
N PRO A 21 15.55 -3.06 -46.29
CA PRO A 21 15.97 -1.88 -45.54
C PRO A 21 15.05 -0.67 -45.68
N SER A 22 14.42 -0.49 -46.85
CA SER A 22 13.46 0.60 -47.09
C SER A 22 12.16 0.46 -46.30
N LYS A 23 11.84 -0.73 -45.85
CA LYS A 23 10.68 -1.06 -45.02
C LYS A 23 11.03 -1.24 -43.52
N THR A 24 12.31 -1.31 -43.18
CA THR A 24 12.74 -1.45 -41.77
C THR A 24 12.58 -0.13 -41.05
N SER A 25 11.76 -0.12 -39.99
CA SER A 25 11.54 1.05 -39.14
C SER A 25 12.52 1.12 -37.97
N GLY A 26 13.04 -0.02 -37.51
CA GLY A 26 14.01 -0.07 -36.43
C GLY A 26 14.44 -1.51 -36.11
N VAL A 27 15.61 -1.64 -35.51
CA VAL A 27 16.21 -2.90 -35.07
C VAL A 27 16.71 -2.76 -33.66
N ALA A 28 16.47 -3.73 -32.79
CA ALA A 28 17.01 -3.78 -31.43
C ALA A 28 17.40 -5.19 -31.04
N ALA A 29 18.50 -5.34 -30.32
CA ALA A 29 18.90 -6.58 -29.67
C ALA A 29 18.35 -6.65 -28.24
N TYR A 30 18.05 -7.86 -27.74
CA TYR A 30 17.61 -8.10 -26.38
C TYR A 30 18.11 -9.49 -25.90
N GLY A 31 17.62 -9.98 -24.76
CA GLY A 31 17.93 -11.32 -24.27
C GLY A 31 19.28 -11.43 -23.57
N SER A 32 19.80 -12.66 -23.48
CA SER A 32 20.96 -13.01 -22.64
C SER A 32 22.25 -12.27 -23.00
N LYS A 33 22.48 -12.03 -24.28
CA LYS A 33 23.67 -11.30 -24.78
C LYS A 33 23.67 -9.86 -24.28
N VAL A 34 22.54 -9.17 -24.39
CA VAL A 34 22.37 -7.79 -23.92
C VAL A 34 22.34 -7.70 -22.40
N ALA A 35 21.71 -8.65 -21.74
CA ALA A 35 21.59 -8.69 -20.28
C ALA A 35 22.86 -9.17 -19.55
N GLY A 36 23.86 -9.69 -20.28
CA GLY A 36 25.18 -10.03 -19.75
C GLY A 36 25.28 -11.37 -19.04
N TYR A 37 24.35 -12.32 -19.30
CA TYR A 37 24.41 -13.69 -18.78
C TYR A 37 24.46 -14.76 -19.88
N ALA A 38 24.80 -14.36 -21.10
CA ALA A 38 24.91 -15.26 -22.22
C ALA A 38 25.98 -16.35 -22.01
N ARG A 39 25.70 -17.55 -22.50
CA ARG A 39 26.68 -18.64 -22.62
C ARG A 39 27.35 -18.59 -23.99
N PRO A 40 28.46 -19.30 -24.20
CA PRO A 40 29.14 -19.35 -25.51
C PRO A 40 28.21 -19.83 -26.64
N ASP A 41 27.25 -20.72 -26.34
CA ASP A 41 26.26 -21.29 -27.25
C ASP A 41 24.93 -20.50 -27.30
N SER A 42 24.87 -19.31 -26.74
CA SER A 42 23.66 -18.49 -26.76
C SER A 42 23.53 -17.77 -28.11
N ASP A 43 22.33 -17.86 -28.69
CA ASP A 43 21.92 -17.12 -29.87
C ASP A 43 21.68 -15.62 -29.56
N TYR A 44 21.66 -14.80 -30.60
CA TYR A 44 21.24 -13.41 -30.50
C TYR A 44 19.72 -13.29 -30.63
N ASP A 45 19.10 -12.61 -29.70
CA ASP A 45 17.69 -12.24 -29.80
C ASP A 45 17.54 -10.85 -30.40
N VAL A 46 16.82 -10.72 -31.54
CA VAL A 46 16.66 -9.44 -32.27
C VAL A 46 15.19 -9.15 -32.54
N ILE A 47 14.77 -7.90 -32.32
CA ILE A 47 13.47 -7.38 -32.77
C ILE A 47 13.72 -6.55 -34.03
N ILE A 48 13.02 -6.86 -35.12
CA ILE A 48 13.01 -6.11 -36.38
C ILE A 48 11.61 -5.52 -36.55
N VAL A 49 11.49 -4.21 -36.53
CA VAL A 49 10.22 -3.52 -36.77
C VAL A 49 10.14 -3.11 -38.23
N ALA A 50 9.06 -3.53 -38.90
CA ALA A 50 8.88 -3.30 -40.33
C ALA A 50 7.56 -2.57 -40.63
N LYS A 51 7.58 -1.69 -41.62
CA LYS A 51 6.39 -0.99 -42.14
C LYS A 51 5.54 -1.95 -42.98
N ARG A 52 4.25 -1.99 -42.71
CA ARG A 52 3.28 -2.78 -43.51
C ARG A 52 3.69 -4.23 -43.67
N PHE A 53 4.16 -4.84 -42.57
CA PHE A 53 4.53 -6.25 -42.57
C PHE A 53 3.27 -7.14 -42.61
N ARG A 54 3.03 -7.78 -43.75
CA ARG A 54 1.77 -8.52 -44.03
C ARG A 54 1.48 -9.66 -43.03
N GLU A 55 2.51 -10.33 -42.53
CA GLU A 55 2.37 -11.41 -41.57
C GLU A 55 2.08 -10.89 -40.13
N GLY A 56 2.17 -9.58 -39.92
CA GLY A 56 1.94 -8.93 -38.62
C GLY A 56 3.05 -9.17 -37.63
N VAL A 57 3.26 -10.43 -37.25
CA VAL A 57 4.35 -10.87 -36.36
C VAL A 57 4.88 -12.25 -36.76
N ARG A 58 6.20 -12.41 -36.81
CA ARG A 58 6.83 -13.66 -37.21
C ARG A 58 8.20 -13.87 -36.56
N TYR A 59 8.50 -15.10 -36.16
CA TYR A 59 9.84 -15.54 -35.80
C TYR A 59 10.58 -16.11 -36.99
N ARG A 60 11.89 -15.79 -37.08
CA ARG A 60 12.85 -16.37 -38.03
C ARG A 60 14.10 -16.80 -37.23
N TYR A 61 14.50 -18.03 -37.39
CA TYR A 61 15.76 -18.56 -36.87
C TYR A 61 16.79 -18.54 -37.98
N VAL A 62 17.95 -17.97 -37.71
CA VAL A 62 19.04 -17.82 -38.64
C VAL A 62 20.32 -18.35 -38.02
N SER A 63 21.13 -19.06 -38.81
CA SER A 63 22.42 -19.63 -38.36
C SER A 63 23.63 -19.03 -39.08
N ASP A 64 23.39 -18.23 -40.08
CA ASP A 64 24.44 -17.56 -40.86
C ASP A 64 24.04 -16.08 -41.05
N PRO A 65 24.91 -15.10 -40.78
CA PRO A 65 26.31 -15.18 -40.33
C PRO A 65 26.48 -15.51 -38.83
N VAL A 66 25.43 -15.44 -38.03
CA VAL A 66 25.44 -15.78 -36.60
C VAL A 66 24.13 -16.49 -36.23
N GLU A 67 24.17 -17.31 -35.18
CA GLU A 67 22.94 -17.87 -34.63
C GLU A 67 22.07 -16.77 -34.00
N ALA A 68 20.90 -16.56 -34.57
CA ALA A 68 19.98 -15.50 -34.12
C ALA A 68 18.50 -15.91 -34.21
N SER A 69 17.76 -15.47 -33.21
CA SER A 69 16.30 -15.53 -33.15
C SER A 69 15.72 -14.15 -33.46
N ALA A 70 15.29 -13.92 -34.70
CA ALA A 70 14.73 -12.66 -35.16
C ALA A 70 13.20 -12.63 -35.01
N LEU A 71 12.68 -11.73 -34.21
CA LEU A 71 11.26 -11.41 -34.08
C LEU A 71 10.91 -10.22 -34.96
N ILE A 72 10.28 -10.47 -36.10
CA ILE A 72 9.83 -9.43 -37.04
C ILE A 72 8.40 -9.04 -36.65
N VAL A 73 8.13 -7.74 -36.52
CA VAL A 73 6.81 -7.21 -36.17
C VAL A 73 6.44 -5.98 -36.99
N ASP A 74 5.16 -5.86 -37.32
CA ASP A 74 4.61 -4.65 -37.93
C ASP A 74 4.68 -3.47 -36.95
N GLU A 75 5.08 -2.28 -37.44
CA GLU A 75 5.25 -1.08 -36.61
C GLU A 75 3.95 -0.68 -35.89
N ALA A 76 2.81 -0.71 -36.60
CA ALA A 76 1.53 -0.38 -35.99
C ALA A 76 1.13 -1.39 -34.92
N MET A 77 1.40 -2.68 -35.15
CA MET A 77 1.13 -3.73 -34.15
C MET A 77 2.03 -3.62 -32.92
N LEU A 78 3.31 -3.26 -33.06
CA LEU A 78 4.19 -2.99 -31.90
C LEU A 78 3.61 -1.88 -31.02
N LEU A 79 3.23 -0.74 -31.63
CA LEU A 79 2.67 0.39 -30.88
C LEU A 79 1.30 0.05 -30.27
N GLN A 80 0.47 -0.71 -30.97
CA GLN A 80 -0.81 -1.17 -30.44
C GLN A 80 -0.64 -2.18 -29.30
N ASP A 81 0.35 -3.08 -29.39
CA ASP A 81 0.69 -4.00 -28.29
C ASP A 81 1.17 -3.25 -27.05
N ALA A 82 1.93 -2.16 -27.23
CA ALA A 82 2.37 -1.29 -26.15
C ALA A 82 1.18 -0.60 -25.45
N GLN A 83 0.24 -0.05 -26.22
CA GLN A 83 -0.87 0.74 -25.70
C GLN A 83 -2.02 -0.11 -25.13
N SER A 84 -2.32 -1.25 -25.73
CA SER A 84 -3.55 -2.01 -25.45
C SER A 84 -3.34 -3.52 -25.24
N SER A 85 -2.08 -4.01 -25.20
CA SER A 85 -1.82 -5.44 -25.09
C SER A 85 -2.40 -6.27 -26.25
N TYR A 86 -2.46 -5.70 -27.44
CA TYR A 86 -3.08 -6.30 -28.62
C TYR A 86 -2.53 -7.68 -28.96
N LEU A 87 -1.21 -7.87 -28.83
CA LEU A 87 -0.53 -9.15 -29.01
C LEU A 87 -0.29 -9.89 -27.68
N GLY A 88 -1.06 -9.57 -26.61
CA GLY A 88 -0.87 -10.14 -25.28
C GLY A 88 0.50 -9.81 -24.67
N GLU A 89 1.08 -8.69 -25.04
CA GLU A 89 2.44 -8.24 -24.64
C GLU A 89 3.56 -9.15 -25.19
N PHE A 90 3.26 -9.91 -26.23
CA PHE A 90 4.20 -10.86 -26.79
C PHE A 90 5.47 -10.18 -27.32
N VAL A 91 5.31 -9.06 -27.99
CA VAL A 91 6.43 -8.29 -28.53
C VAL A 91 6.92 -7.26 -27.52
N VAL A 92 6.05 -6.36 -27.08
CA VAL A 92 6.43 -5.23 -26.23
C VAL A 92 6.96 -5.66 -24.86
N GLY A 93 6.55 -6.81 -24.38
CA GLY A 93 7.05 -7.36 -23.12
C GLY A 93 8.56 -7.64 -23.08
N ARG A 94 9.24 -7.63 -24.22
CA ARG A 94 10.71 -7.69 -24.29
C ARG A 94 11.34 -6.37 -23.90
N LEU A 95 10.64 -5.25 -24.16
CA LEU A 95 11.07 -3.91 -23.77
C LEU A 95 10.83 -3.59 -22.29
N LEU A 96 10.31 -4.54 -21.53
CA LEU A 96 10.26 -4.45 -20.07
C LEU A 96 11.66 -4.53 -19.45
N ASN A 97 12.50 -5.40 -20.03
CA ASN A 97 13.87 -5.64 -19.63
C ASN A 97 14.83 -4.75 -20.45
N VAL A 98 16.12 -4.93 -20.21
CA VAL A 98 17.16 -4.25 -20.99
C VAL A 98 17.18 -4.71 -22.44
N TYR A 99 17.34 -3.78 -23.32
CA TYR A 99 17.51 -3.98 -24.75
C TYR A 99 18.49 -2.94 -25.33
N GLU A 100 19.09 -3.22 -26.46
CA GLU A 100 20.00 -2.29 -27.13
C GLU A 100 19.49 -1.96 -28.54
N PRO A 101 19.02 -0.72 -28.78
CA PRO A 101 18.65 -0.27 -30.12
C PRO A 101 19.88 -0.23 -31.04
N LEU A 102 19.78 -0.92 -32.17
CA LEU A 102 20.78 -0.89 -33.23
C LEU A 102 20.44 0.23 -34.22
N SER A 103 19.15 0.38 -34.55
CA SER A 103 18.68 1.52 -35.37
C SER A 103 17.37 2.07 -34.80
N ASN A 104 17.10 3.36 -35.05
CA ASN A 104 15.91 4.11 -34.61
C ASN A 104 15.55 3.94 -33.12
N PRO A 105 16.40 4.38 -32.21
CA PRO A 105 16.16 4.24 -30.74
C PRO A 105 14.87 4.92 -30.30
N GLU A 106 14.41 5.98 -30.98
CA GLU A 106 13.21 6.72 -30.61
C GLU A 106 11.94 5.86 -30.73
N LEU A 107 11.86 4.99 -31.74
CA LEU A 107 10.73 4.07 -31.90
C LEU A 107 10.60 3.11 -30.69
N PHE A 108 11.72 2.53 -30.30
CA PHE A 108 11.75 1.59 -29.15
C PHE A 108 11.47 2.29 -27.84
N ARG A 109 12.03 3.48 -27.58
CA ARG A 109 11.72 4.28 -26.40
C ARG A 109 10.24 4.65 -26.35
N LYS A 110 9.65 5.05 -27.46
CA LYS A 110 8.21 5.34 -27.54
C LYS A 110 7.37 4.11 -27.17
N ALA A 111 7.66 2.96 -27.75
CA ALA A 111 6.95 1.71 -27.44
C ALA A 111 7.15 1.29 -25.98
N GLU A 112 8.37 1.37 -25.45
CA GLU A 112 8.69 1.11 -24.05
C GLU A 112 7.90 2.01 -23.10
N HIS A 113 7.90 3.33 -23.35
CA HIS A 113 7.23 4.29 -22.48
C HIS A 113 5.71 4.09 -22.48
N GLU A 114 5.08 3.86 -23.64
CA GLU A 114 3.65 3.55 -23.70
C GLU A 114 3.32 2.26 -22.95
N TYR A 115 4.15 1.23 -23.09
CA TYR A 115 3.99 -0.02 -22.35
C TYR A 115 4.14 0.19 -20.84
N LYS A 116 5.19 0.88 -20.38
CA LYS A 116 5.45 1.12 -18.97
C LYS A 116 4.38 2.02 -18.32
N LYS A 117 3.81 2.99 -19.05
CA LYS A 117 2.63 3.74 -18.60
C LYS A 117 1.45 2.81 -18.29
N ARG A 118 1.18 1.88 -19.19
CA ARG A 118 0.10 0.90 -18.99
C ARG A 118 0.38 -0.01 -17.77
N VAL A 119 1.61 -0.51 -17.62
CA VAL A 119 2.02 -1.34 -16.48
C VAL A 119 1.80 -0.59 -15.16
N ILE A 120 2.20 0.69 -15.08
CA ILE A 120 1.96 1.52 -13.89
C ILE A 120 0.47 1.60 -13.57
N VAL A 121 -0.37 1.91 -14.57
CA VAL A 121 -1.82 2.06 -14.37
C VAL A 121 -2.43 0.75 -13.88
N GLU A 122 -2.09 -0.39 -14.48
CA GLU A 122 -2.56 -1.72 -14.08
C GLU A 122 -2.17 -2.05 -12.63
N ALA A 123 -0.91 -1.83 -12.28
CA ALA A 123 -0.41 -2.07 -10.93
C ALA A 123 -1.08 -1.18 -9.87
N LEU A 124 -1.25 0.12 -10.17
CA LEU A 124 -1.94 1.04 -9.27
C LEU A 124 -3.44 0.71 -9.11
N LEU A 125 -4.10 0.20 -10.17
CA LEU A 125 -5.48 -0.30 -10.07
C LEU A 125 -5.56 -1.51 -9.14
N ASN A 126 -4.62 -2.45 -9.25
CA ASN A 126 -4.56 -3.60 -8.35
C ASN A 126 -4.34 -3.16 -6.90
N LEU A 127 -3.39 -2.25 -6.66
CA LEU A 127 -3.16 -1.70 -5.31
C LEU A 127 -4.38 -0.96 -4.77
N SER A 128 -5.08 -0.17 -5.61
CA SER A 128 -6.31 0.51 -5.21
C SER A 128 -7.46 -0.47 -4.91
N SER A 129 -7.50 -1.61 -5.59
CA SER A 129 -8.47 -2.68 -5.33
C SER A 129 -8.15 -3.42 -4.02
N ASP A 130 -6.87 -3.77 -3.82
CA ASP A 130 -6.41 -4.54 -2.66
C ASP A 130 -6.48 -3.74 -1.35
N TYR A 131 -6.10 -2.46 -1.41
CA TYR A 131 -5.89 -1.63 -0.22
C TYR A 131 -6.87 -0.46 -0.07
N GLY A 132 -7.79 -0.27 -1.02
CA GLY A 132 -8.81 0.79 -0.96
C GLY A 132 -8.23 2.18 -0.74
N GLU A 133 -8.74 2.89 0.27
CA GLU A 133 -8.28 4.23 0.66
C GLU A 133 -6.86 4.21 1.23
N PHE A 134 -6.49 3.16 1.94
CA PHE A 134 -5.14 2.98 2.49
C PHE A 134 -4.04 2.96 1.40
N GLY A 135 -4.40 2.64 0.16
CA GLY A 135 -3.48 2.72 -0.98
C GLY A 135 -2.82 4.08 -1.15
N SER A 136 -3.47 5.18 -0.70
CA SER A 136 -2.91 6.54 -0.73
C SER A 136 -1.72 6.73 0.22
N ARG A 137 -1.57 5.88 1.24
CA ARG A 137 -0.48 5.91 2.22
C ARG A 137 0.81 5.27 1.69
N LEU A 138 0.67 4.44 0.66
CA LEU A 138 1.80 3.70 0.10
C LEU A 138 2.70 4.61 -0.75
N LEU A 139 3.99 4.55 -0.50
CA LEU A 139 5.00 4.93 -1.47
C LEU A 139 5.32 3.67 -2.29
N VAL A 140 5.05 3.71 -3.59
CA VAL A 140 5.27 2.62 -4.54
C VAL A 140 6.57 2.90 -5.31
N PRO A 141 7.70 2.26 -4.97
CA PRO A 141 8.96 2.45 -5.69
C PRO A 141 8.84 2.03 -7.16
N TYR A 142 9.66 2.59 -8.03
CA TYR A 142 9.63 2.25 -9.46
C TYR A 142 9.96 0.77 -9.72
N ASP A 143 10.80 0.17 -8.89
CA ASP A 143 11.10 -1.27 -8.89
C ASP A 143 9.88 -2.15 -8.71
N TYR A 144 8.89 -1.69 -7.93
CA TYR A 144 7.63 -2.40 -7.73
C TYR A 144 6.98 -2.74 -9.07
N PHE A 145 6.87 -1.78 -9.98
CA PHE A 145 6.24 -1.98 -11.28
C PHE A 145 6.99 -2.99 -12.15
N LEU A 146 8.32 -2.97 -12.07
CA LEU A 146 9.14 -3.94 -12.77
C LEU A 146 8.89 -5.35 -12.24
N PHE A 147 9.08 -5.57 -10.94
CA PHE A 147 8.99 -6.90 -10.34
C PHE A 147 7.55 -7.44 -10.34
N ASP A 148 6.54 -6.61 -10.11
CA ASP A 148 5.12 -7.00 -10.22
C ASP A 148 4.80 -7.53 -11.63
N LYS A 149 5.26 -6.82 -12.66
CA LYS A 149 5.06 -7.25 -14.04
C LYS A 149 5.85 -8.51 -14.39
N LEU A 150 7.09 -8.65 -13.91
CA LEU A 150 7.91 -9.85 -14.12
C LEU A 150 7.24 -11.09 -13.48
N HIS A 151 6.76 -10.98 -12.25
CA HIS A 151 6.02 -12.06 -11.58
C HIS A 151 4.74 -12.42 -12.32
N SER A 152 3.95 -11.42 -12.72
CA SER A 152 2.73 -11.62 -13.49
C SER A 152 2.98 -12.35 -14.82
N ARG A 153 4.05 -11.98 -15.53
CA ARG A 153 4.44 -12.64 -16.79
C ARG A 153 4.98 -14.05 -16.56
N ALA A 154 5.76 -14.27 -15.51
CA ALA A 154 6.25 -15.59 -15.15
C ALA A 154 5.12 -16.55 -14.73
N ALA A 155 4.06 -16.04 -14.12
CA ALA A 155 2.85 -16.82 -13.81
C ALA A 155 2.13 -17.31 -15.08
N ILE A 156 2.11 -16.48 -16.14
CA ILE A 156 1.53 -16.86 -17.44
C ILE A 156 2.47 -17.81 -18.21
N TYR A 157 3.77 -17.52 -18.22
CA TYR A 157 4.78 -18.30 -18.94
C TYR A 157 5.98 -18.62 -18.03
N PRO A 158 5.92 -19.68 -17.22
CA PRO A 158 6.93 -20.05 -16.24
C PRO A 158 8.38 -20.11 -16.75
N PRO A 159 8.66 -20.56 -18.01
CA PRO A 159 10.02 -20.57 -18.53
C PRO A 159 10.69 -19.19 -18.62
N ALA A 160 9.91 -18.08 -18.61
CA ALA A 160 10.46 -16.73 -18.58
C ALA A 160 11.16 -16.41 -17.25
N LEU A 161 10.75 -17.05 -16.14
CA LEU A 161 11.34 -16.84 -14.83
C LEU A 161 12.86 -17.05 -14.84
N TYR A 162 13.36 -18.07 -15.55
CA TYR A 162 14.79 -18.31 -15.71
C TYR A 162 15.51 -17.08 -16.26
N SER A 163 14.99 -16.49 -17.33
CA SER A 163 15.59 -15.30 -17.95
C SER A 163 15.52 -14.08 -17.03
N TYR A 164 14.40 -13.88 -16.33
CA TYR A 164 14.22 -12.75 -15.40
C TYR A 164 15.18 -12.84 -14.21
N VAL A 165 15.27 -14.01 -13.57
CA VAL A 165 16.22 -14.21 -12.47
C VAL A 165 17.64 -13.89 -12.93
N HIS A 166 18.11 -14.46 -14.05
CA HIS A 166 19.47 -14.21 -14.51
C HIS A 166 19.70 -12.75 -14.90
N THR A 167 18.72 -12.07 -15.50
CA THR A 167 18.82 -10.65 -15.86
C THR A 167 19.10 -9.76 -14.65
N TYR A 168 18.48 -10.05 -13.48
CA TYR A 168 18.49 -9.14 -12.33
C TYR A 168 19.30 -9.63 -11.13
N THR A 169 19.78 -10.90 -11.11
CA THR A 169 20.52 -11.46 -9.97
C THR A 169 21.96 -11.87 -10.30
N THR A 170 22.40 -11.74 -11.55
CA THR A 170 23.77 -12.06 -11.96
C THR A 170 24.56 -10.82 -12.36
N GLY A 171 25.84 -10.92 -12.55
CA GLY A 171 26.84 -9.92 -12.97
C GLY A 171 26.39 -8.45 -13.19
N LEU A 172 25.60 -8.20 -14.23
CA LEU A 172 25.06 -6.88 -14.56
C LEU A 172 23.69 -6.59 -13.92
N GLY A 173 23.23 -7.40 -12.97
CA GLY A 173 21.88 -7.34 -12.43
C GLY A 173 21.45 -5.96 -11.94
N GLU A 174 22.29 -5.27 -11.17
CA GLU A 174 21.99 -3.92 -10.67
C GLU A 174 21.93 -2.88 -11.80
N ALA A 175 22.83 -2.95 -12.76
CA ALA A 175 22.82 -2.06 -13.92
C ALA A 175 21.59 -2.32 -14.79
N ASN A 176 21.20 -3.59 -14.97
CA ASN A 176 19.99 -3.97 -15.69
C ASN A 176 18.73 -3.46 -14.98
N ARG A 177 18.70 -3.58 -13.65
CA ARG A 177 17.62 -3.04 -12.82
C ARG A 177 17.50 -1.52 -12.98
N ALA A 178 18.61 -0.81 -12.79
CA ALA A 178 18.64 0.65 -12.90
C ALA A 178 18.13 1.15 -14.26
N GLU A 179 18.57 0.51 -15.37
CA GLU A 179 18.14 0.87 -16.72
C GLU A 179 16.65 0.56 -16.95
N SER A 180 16.18 -0.62 -16.55
CA SER A 180 14.77 -0.99 -16.70
C SER A 180 13.85 -0.09 -15.85
N VAL A 181 14.30 0.31 -14.66
CA VAL A 181 13.55 1.18 -13.73
C VAL A 181 13.50 2.63 -14.24
N ALA A 182 14.56 3.10 -14.90
CA ALA A 182 14.59 4.48 -15.44
C ALA A 182 13.41 4.77 -16.39
N GLY A 183 13.02 3.81 -17.22
CA GLY A 183 11.86 3.97 -18.11
C GLY A 183 10.52 4.05 -17.36
N PHE A 184 10.39 3.42 -16.17
CA PHE A 184 9.21 3.58 -15.32
C PHE A 184 9.12 4.97 -14.70
N ARG A 185 10.25 5.59 -14.34
CA ARG A 185 10.26 6.98 -13.84
C ARG A 185 9.72 7.93 -14.90
N VAL A 186 10.24 7.88 -16.12
CA VAL A 186 9.77 8.71 -17.24
C VAL A 186 8.29 8.47 -17.54
N ALA A 187 7.85 7.21 -17.51
CA ALA A 187 6.45 6.86 -17.73
C ALA A 187 5.52 7.42 -16.64
N ALA A 188 5.95 7.38 -15.38
CA ALA A 188 5.18 7.92 -14.23
C ALA A 188 5.07 9.45 -14.30
N GLU A 189 6.17 10.15 -14.62
CA GLU A 189 6.17 11.60 -14.82
C GLU A 189 5.20 12.01 -15.93
N ALA A 190 5.17 11.26 -17.04
CA ALA A 190 4.22 11.49 -18.14
C ALA A 190 2.75 11.21 -17.77
N LEU A 191 2.49 10.38 -16.74
CA LEU A 191 1.14 10.10 -16.23
C LEU A 191 0.68 11.12 -15.18
N GLN A 192 1.58 11.84 -14.52
CA GLN A 192 1.26 12.76 -13.41
C GLN A 192 0.19 13.82 -13.78
N PRO A 193 0.18 14.42 -15.01
CA PRO A 193 -0.86 15.38 -15.37
C PRO A 193 -2.30 14.81 -15.32
N ARG A 194 -2.46 13.49 -15.35
CA ARG A 194 -3.77 12.82 -15.20
C ARG A 194 -4.29 12.86 -13.77
N GLY A 195 -3.44 13.19 -12.79
CA GLY A 195 -3.78 13.51 -11.41
C GLY A 195 -4.09 12.30 -10.51
N PHE A 196 -4.03 11.06 -10.98
CA PHE A 196 -4.27 9.86 -10.16
C PHE A 196 -3.01 9.33 -9.47
N LEU A 197 -1.86 9.90 -9.76
CA LEU A 197 -0.59 9.65 -9.07
C LEU A 197 0.22 10.94 -8.89
N VAL A 198 1.09 10.92 -7.91
CA VAL A 198 2.13 11.93 -7.69
C VAL A 198 3.48 11.22 -7.80
N ALA A 199 4.29 11.60 -8.80
CA ALA A 199 5.63 11.07 -9.00
C ALA A 199 6.65 11.84 -8.16
N GLY A 200 7.57 11.12 -7.50
CA GLY A 200 8.67 11.65 -6.72
C GLY A 200 9.99 10.93 -7.05
N PRO A 201 11.10 11.30 -6.40
CA PRO A 201 12.41 10.69 -6.67
C PRO A 201 12.44 9.20 -6.33
N ASP A 202 11.74 8.76 -5.30
CA ASP A 202 11.80 7.40 -4.76
C ASP A 202 10.66 6.49 -5.23
N GLY A 203 9.70 7.02 -6.00
CA GLY A 203 8.53 6.28 -6.45
C GLY A 203 7.31 7.17 -6.64
N VAL A 204 6.14 6.54 -6.64
CA VAL A 204 4.86 7.24 -6.81
C VAL A 204 3.94 7.04 -5.62
N ARG A 205 3.07 8.04 -5.37
CA ARG A 205 1.93 7.94 -4.46
C ARG A 205 0.64 7.91 -5.27
N LEU A 206 -0.26 7.06 -4.87
CA LEU A 206 -1.57 6.89 -5.50
C LEU A 206 -2.58 7.92 -4.97
N VAL A 207 -3.45 8.42 -5.86
CA VAL A 207 -4.65 9.20 -5.53
C VAL A 207 -5.88 8.37 -5.94
N PRO A 208 -6.39 7.49 -5.05
CA PRO A 208 -7.36 6.44 -5.40
C PRO A 208 -8.66 6.97 -5.99
N GLU A 209 -9.16 8.11 -5.49
CA GLU A 209 -10.42 8.69 -5.94
C GLU A 209 -10.35 9.11 -7.41
N LYS A 210 -9.21 9.69 -7.82
CA LYS A 210 -8.99 10.12 -9.21
C LYS A 210 -8.72 8.95 -10.15
N LEU A 211 -8.05 7.91 -9.66
CA LEU A 211 -7.80 6.70 -10.46
C LEU A 211 -9.11 6.02 -10.86
N ARG A 212 -10.07 5.89 -9.93
CA ARG A 212 -11.38 5.29 -10.21
C ARG A 212 -12.23 6.12 -11.16
N GLY A 213 -12.03 7.43 -11.21
CA GLY A 213 -12.73 8.37 -12.10
C GLY A 213 -12.20 8.43 -13.52
N ASP A 214 -10.98 7.98 -13.77
CA ASP A 214 -10.33 8.08 -15.07
C ASP A 214 -10.92 7.07 -16.08
N ALA A 215 -11.42 7.56 -17.21
CA ALA A 215 -12.03 6.75 -18.27
C ALA A 215 -11.03 5.73 -18.88
N PHE A 216 -9.75 6.08 -18.94
CA PHE A 216 -8.68 5.21 -19.45
C PHE A 216 -8.51 3.99 -18.54
N THR A 217 -8.61 4.14 -17.22
CA THR A 217 -8.49 3.05 -16.26
C THR A 217 -9.66 2.07 -16.36
N ARG A 218 -10.87 2.54 -16.68
CA ARG A 218 -12.05 1.68 -16.87
C ARG A 218 -11.91 0.75 -18.07
N VAL A 219 -11.32 1.23 -19.17
CA VAL A 219 -11.10 0.40 -20.36
C VAL A 219 -10.03 -0.65 -20.11
N GLN A 220 -8.97 -0.31 -19.38
CA GLN A 220 -7.87 -1.25 -19.10
C GLN A 220 -8.23 -2.35 -18.09
N SER A 221 -9.10 -2.06 -17.12
CA SER A 221 -9.57 -3.06 -16.14
C SER A 221 -10.39 -4.19 -16.76
N LEU A 222 -10.91 -4.00 -17.98
CA LEU A 222 -11.68 -5.00 -18.72
C LEU A 222 -10.80 -6.12 -19.32
N PHE A 223 -9.49 -5.90 -19.48
CA PHE A 223 -8.57 -6.93 -19.95
C PHE A 223 -8.03 -7.75 -18.79
N SER A 224 -8.76 -8.81 -18.44
CA SER A 224 -8.34 -9.75 -17.41
C SER A 224 -6.99 -10.39 -17.76
N VAL A 225 -6.21 -10.79 -16.75
CA VAL A 225 -4.96 -11.56 -16.89
C VAL A 225 -5.17 -12.79 -17.77
N THR A 226 -6.35 -13.42 -17.68
CA THR A 226 -6.75 -14.59 -18.49
C THR A 226 -6.84 -14.28 -19.98
N ALA A 227 -7.48 -13.16 -20.37
CA ALA A 227 -7.59 -12.76 -21.78
C ALA A 227 -6.21 -12.46 -22.38
N ARG A 228 -5.31 -11.83 -21.63
CA ARG A 228 -3.91 -11.59 -22.05
C ARG A 228 -3.14 -12.89 -22.22
N GLY A 229 -3.30 -13.84 -21.29
CA GLY A 229 -2.68 -15.16 -21.37
C GLY A 229 -3.10 -15.90 -22.64
N VAL A 230 -4.39 -15.94 -22.93
CA VAL A 230 -4.93 -16.55 -24.17
C VAL A 230 -4.39 -15.85 -25.41
N ALA A 231 -4.38 -14.53 -25.46
CA ALA A 231 -3.83 -13.77 -26.57
C ALA A 231 -2.33 -14.05 -26.77
N GLN A 232 -1.56 -14.11 -25.70
CA GLN A 232 -0.13 -14.43 -25.76
C GLN A 232 0.13 -15.83 -26.31
N TYR A 233 -0.63 -16.84 -25.88
CA TYR A 233 -0.51 -18.21 -26.43
C TYR A 233 -0.92 -18.28 -27.90
N ALA A 234 -2.00 -17.59 -28.27
CA ALA A 234 -2.44 -17.55 -29.66
C ALA A 234 -1.39 -16.91 -30.56
N VAL A 235 -0.78 -15.80 -30.13
CA VAL A 235 0.30 -15.12 -30.87
C VAL A 235 1.56 -15.99 -30.95
N HIS A 236 1.92 -16.70 -29.87
CA HIS A 236 3.03 -17.66 -29.92
C HIS A 236 2.84 -18.73 -31.01
N GLY A 237 1.63 -19.29 -31.12
CA GLY A 237 1.30 -20.24 -32.16
C GLY A 237 1.37 -19.64 -33.56
N TYR A 238 0.75 -18.47 -33.74
CA TYR A 238 0.72 -17.76 -35.02
C TYR A 238 2.10 -17.30 -35.48
N ALA A 239 2.94 -16.78 -34.58
CA ALA A 239 4.28 -16.30 -34.90
C ALA A 239 5.26 -17.42 -35.33
N GLY A 240 4.84 -18.69 -35.29
CA GLY A 240 5.64 -19.83 -35.72
C GLY A 240 6.70 -20.29 -34.71
N ARG A 241 6.64 -19.80 -33.45
CA ARG A 241 7.51 -20.27 -32.36
C ARG A 241 7.03 -21.61 -31.80
N VAL A 242 5.80 -21.99 -32.12
CA VAL A 242 5.15 -23.19 -31.60
C VAL A 242 4.73 -24.10 -32.74
N GLY A 243 5.74 -24.73 -33.39
CA GLY A 243 5.49 -26.15 -33.71
C GLY A 243 5.55 -26.91 -32.36
N PRO A 244 4.70 -27.88 -32.10
CA PRO A 244 4.71 -28.63 -30.81
C PRO A 244 6.09 -29.15 -30.40
N SER A 245 6.99 -29.39 -31.36
CA SER A 245 8.36 -29.83 -31.18
C SER A 245 9.34 -28.74 -30.72
N VAL A 246 9.11 -27.45 -31.05
CA VAL A 246 10.02 -26.33 -30.69
C VAL A 246 9.69 -25.78 -29.31
N PHE A 247 8.39 -25.62 -29.01
CA PHE A 247 7.94 -25.25 -27.68
C PHE A 247 8.38 -26.25 -26.60
N SER A 248 8.27 -27.55 -26.91
CA SER A 248 8.71 -28.59 -25.99
C SER A 248 10.23 -28.60 -25.79
N ARG A 249 11.03 -28.37 -26.84
CA ARG A 249 12.50 -28.34 -26.73
C ARG A 249 13.00 -27.13 -25.94
N GLU A 250 12.50 -25.93 -26.22
CA GLU A 250 12.95 -24.72 -25.51
C GLU A 250 12.45 -24.69 -24.05
N ALA A 251 11.18 -25.02 -23.83
CA ALA A 251 10.62 -25.14 -22.48
C ALA A 251 11.28 -26.27 -21.69
N LEU A 252 11.48 -27.45 -22.29
CA LEU A 252 12.19 -28.57 -21.68
C LEU A 252 13.66 -28.28 -21.47
N SER A 253 14.35 -27.60 -22.38
CA SER A 253 15.75 -27.21 -22.18
C SER A 253 15.89 -26.21 -21.04
N LYS A 254 14.99 -25.22 -20.92
CA LYS A 254 14.97 -24.27 -19.81
C LYS A 254 14.59 -24.92 -18.48
N LEU A 255 13.58 -25.81 -18.49
CA LEU A 255 13.20 -26.60 -17.31
C LEU A 255 14.27 -27.61 -16.89
N ARG A 256 14.95 -28.25 -17.85
CA ARG A 256 16.08 -29.14 -17.60
C ARG A 256 17.27 -28.38 -17.03
N ARG A 257 17.60 -27.20 -17.57
CA ARG A 257 18.63 -26.29 -17.05
C ARG A 257 18.31 -25.79 -15.63
N MET A 258 17.03 -25.59 -15.30
CA MET A 258 16.58 -25.28 -13.93
C MET A 258 16.78 -26.48 -12.97
N ARG A 259 16.76 -27.73 -13.46
CA ARG A 259 16.97 -28.93 -12.66
C ARG A 259 18.46 -29.31 -12.52
N GLU A 260 19.26 -29.15 -13.58
CA GLU A 260 20.67 -29.59 -13.66
C GLU A 260 21.65 -28.65 -12.93
N ALA A 261 21.31 -27.42 -12.79
CA ALA A 261 21.98 -26.50 -11.90
C ALA A 261 20.90 -25.81 -11.08
N PRO A 262 20.55 -26.33 -9.88
CA PRO A 262 19.87 -25.46 -8.95
C PRO A 262 20.87 -24.36 -8.64
N PRO A 263 20.74 -23.15 -9.22
CA PRO A 263 21.50 -22.05 -8.70
C PRO A 263 21.10 -21.97 -7.23
N ARG A 264 21.95 -21.41 -6.39
CA ARG A 264 21.47 -20.74 -5.19
C ARG A 264 20.48 -19.71 -5.73
N PHE A 265 19.20 -20.14 -5.85
CA PHE A 265 18.15 -19.34 -6.46
C PHE A 265 17.95 -18.15 -5.53
N VAL A 266 18.55 -17.03 -5.85
CA VAL A 266 18.13 -15.76 -5.29
C VAL A 266 16.77 -15.50 -5.98
N PRO A 267 15.65 -15.65 -5.28
CA PRO A 267 14.36 -15.42 -5.90
C PRO A 267 14.28 -13.95 -6.32
N LEU A 268 13.52 -13.67 -7.38
CA LEU A 268 13.16 -12.28 -7.70
C LEU A 268 12.49 -11.65 -6.48
N GLU A 269 12.80 -10.38 -6.23
CA GLU A 269 12.18 -9.63 -5.14
C GLU A 269 10.66 -9.69 -5.22
N LEU A 270 10.02 -9.91 -4.08
CA LEU A 270 8.55 -9.91 -4.01
C LEU A 270 8.06 -8.45 -4.09
N PRO A 271 7.16 -8.12 -5.02
CA PRO A 271 6.74 -6.73 -5.21
C PRO A 271 6.20 -6.07 -3.94
N ARG A 272 5.38 -6.80 -3.18
CA ARG A 272 4.78 -6.27 -1.95
C ARG A 272 5.79 -5.90 -0.87
N SER A 273 6.97 -6.55 -0.83
CA SER A 273 8.05 -6.20 0.11
C SER A 273 8.77 -4.91 -0.24
N LEU A 274 8.60 -4.40 -1.45
CA LEU A 274 9.15 -3.13 -1.90
C LEU A 274 8.32 -1.91 -1.49
N LEU A 275 7.04 -2.11 -1.20
CA LEU A 275 6.15 -1.03 -0.78
C LEU A 275 6.65 -0.40 0.53
N ARG A 276 6.49 0.93 0.65
CA ARG A 276 6.95 1.68 1.82
C ARG A 276 5.83 2.53 2.38
N LEU A 277 5.96 2.90 3.64
CA LEU A 277 5.10 3.81 4.37
C LEU A 277 5.93 4.99 4.91
N ASP A 278 5.26 6.06 5.34
CA ASP A 278 5.94 7.18 6.03
C ASP A 278 6.43 6.76 7.42
N GLU A 279 5.67 5.91 8.12
CA GLU A 279 6.07 5.28 9.38
C GLU A 279 5.62 3.82 9.44
N GLY A 280 6.40 2.99 10.11
CA GLY A 280 6.16 1.56 10.23
C GLY A 280 6.57 0.75 8.99
N ALA A 281 6.83 -0.52 9.20
CA ALA A 281 7.18 -1.45 8.14
C ALA A 281 5.92 -2.08 7.52
N ILE A 282 5.97 -2.42 6.23
CA ILE A 282 4.93 -3.25 5.61
C ILE A 282 5.27 -4.72 5.85
N ILE A 283 4.30 -5.47 6.37
CA ILE A 283 4.35 -6.92 6.45
C ILE A 283 3.49 -7.46 5.30
N PRO A 284 4.12 -8.07 4.28
CA PRO A 284 3.40 -8.50 3.08
C PRO A 284 2.44 -9.67 3.30
N ASP A 285 2.69 -10.48 4.32
CA ASP A 285 1.93 -11.68 4.67
C ASP A 285 1.85 -11.83 6.18
N ALA A 286 0.64 -11.68 6.74
CA ALA A 286 0.42 -11.77 8.18
C ALA A 286 0.67 -13.17 8.78
N SER A 287 0.79 -14.23 7.97
CA SER A 287 1.19 -15.55 8.47
C SER A 287 2.60 -15.53 9.09
N PHE A 288 3.44 -14.57 8.70
CA PHE A 288 4.78 -14.34 9.25
C PHE A 288 4.84 -13.18 10.25
N LEU A 289 3.69 -12.64 10.68
CA LEU A 289 3.61 -11.43 11.52
C LEU A 289 4.56 -11.48 12.72
N VAL A 290 4.51 -12.56 13.50
CA VAL A 290 5.33 -12.70 14.72
C VAL A 290 6.83 -12.68 14.39
N LYS A 291 7.23 -13.40 13.35
CA LYS A 291 8.63 -13.48 12.90
C LYS A 291 9.12 -12.13 12.39
N GLU A 292 8.32 -11.47 11.55
CA GLU A 292 8.67 -10.15 11.01
C GLU A 292 8.76 -9.10 12.11
N LEU A 293 7.84 -9.12 13.08
CA LEU A 293 7.89 -8.23 14.25
C LEU A 293 9.13 -8.50 15.11
N ALA A 294 9.49 -9.76 15.34
CA ALA A 294 10.72 -10.08 16.07
C ALA A 294 11.96 -9.51 15.37
N THR A 295 12.04 -9.65 14.04
CA THR A 295 13.11 -9.07 13.22
C THR A 295 13.14 -7.54 13.34
N LEU A 296 11.99 -6.86 13.21
CA LEU A 296 11.88 -5.40 13.36
C LEU A 296 12.27 -4.91 14.76
N LEU A 297 12.03 -5.73 15.79
CA LEU A 297 12.40 -5.43 17.17
C LEU A 297 13.85 -5.84 17.52
N GLY A 298 14.60 -6.42 16.56
CA GLY A 298 15.97 -6.86 16.75
C GLY A 298 16.13 -8.09 17.65
N LEU A 299 15.18 -9.03 17.59
CA LEU A 299 15.11 -10.21 18.46
C LEU A 299 15.37 -11.49 17.65
N ASP A 300 16.54 -12.11 17.84
CA ASP A 300 16.91 -13.36 17.13
C ASP A 300 16.32 -14.60 17.79
N THR A 301 16.32 -14.63 19.13
CA THR A 301 15.78 -15.75 19.92
C THR A 301 14.77 -15.21 20.93
N TYR A 302 13.54 -15.68 20.86
CA TYR A 302 12.45 -15.13 21.66
C TYR A 302 11.38 -16.17 21.99
N SER A 303 10.64 -15.92 23.06
CA SER A 303 9.32 -16.51 23.32
C SER A 303 8.25 -15.43 23.20
N THR A 304 7.03 -15.84 22.86
CA THR A 304 5.91 -14.91 22.72
C THR A 304 4.75 -15.30 23.64
N THR A 305 4.09 -14.29 24.19
CA THR A 305 2.80 -14.45 24.86
C THR A 305 1.81 -13.45 24.26
N GLU A 306 0.57 -13.89 24.12
CA GLU A 306 -0.51 -13.09 23.56
C GLU A 306 -1.60 -12.90 24.61
N LYS A 307 -2.14 -11.67 24.68
CA LYS A 307 -3.22 -11.33 25.60
C LYS A 307 -4.20 -10.40 24.91
N ASP A 308 -5.46 -10.79 24.84
CA ASP A 308 -6.53 -9.91 24.37
C ASP A 308 -6.71 -8.72 25.31
N ILE A 309 -6.90 -7.54 24.75
CA ILE A 309 -7.18 -6.30 25.47
C ILE A 309 -8.42 -5.62 24.91
N GLY A 310 -9.09 -4.86 25.78
CA GLY A 310 -10.30 -4.13 25.42
C GLY A 310 -11.58 -4.87 25.80
N GLU A 311 -12.69 -4.49 25.16
CA GLU A 311 -14.00 -5.12 25.41
C GLU A 311 -14.07 -6.54 24.84
N PRO A 312 -15.00 -7.42 25.30
CA PRO A 312 -15.10 -8.83 24.90
C PRO A 312 -15.18 -9.13 23.39
N TYR A 313 -15.39 -8.13 22.57
CA TYR A 313 -15.44 -8.22 21.10
C TYR A 313 -14.34 -7.39 20.43
N SER A 314 -13.36 -6.93 21.20
CA SER A 314 -12.19 -6.24 20.65
C SER A 314 -11.33 -7.23 19.87
N THR A 315 -10.89 -6.81 18.68
CA THR A 315 -9.90 -7.54 17.86
C THR A 315 -8.48 -7.03 18.13
N THR A 316 -8.27 -6.46 19.31
CA THR A 316 -7.00 -5.86 19.74
C THR A 316 -6.34 -6.77 20.77
N ARG A 317 -5.08 -7.07 20.58
CA ARG A 317 -4.28 -7.94 21.45
C ARG A 317 -2.92 -7.33 21.72
N VAL A 318 -2.35 -7.63 22.87
CA VAL A 318 -0.94 -7.35 23.20
C VAL A 318 -0.14 -8.60 22.90
N LEU A 319 0.87 -8.45 22.07
CA LEU A 319 1.88 -9.47 21.82
C LEU A 319 3.14 -9.06 22.56
N THR A 320 3.61 -9.90 23.47
CA THR A 320 4.81 -9.67 24.27
C THR A 320 5.89 -10.64 23.86
N PHE A 321 7.03 -10.10 23.49
CA PHE A 321 8.27 -10.83 23.16
C PHE A 321 9.20 -10.81 24.36
N ARG A 322 9.77 -11.97 24.69
CA ARG A 322 10.80 -12.11 25.73
C ARG A 322 12.05 -12.74 25.13
N ALA A 323 13.18 -12.04 25.25
CA ALA A 323 14.50 -12.47 24.80
C ALA A 323 15.52 -12.24 25.94
N GLY A 324 15.77 -13.28 26.74
CA GLY A 324 16.54 -13.14 27.98
C GLY A 324 15.85 -12.18 28.97
N GLU A 325 16.54 -11.11 29.35
CA GLU A 325 16.00 -10.06 30.24
C GLU A 325 15.19 -8.98 29.50
N VAL A 326 15.23 -8.98 28.17
CA VAL A 326 14.51 -7.97 27.37
C VAL A 326 13.07 -8.40 27.17
N GLU A 327 12.14 -7.55 27.57
CA GLU A 327 10.71 -7.69 27.29
C GLU A 327 10.24 -6.52 26.43
N ARG A 328 9.63 -6.84 25.30
CA ARG A 328 9.02 -5.88 24.37
C ARG A 328 7.59 -6.26 24.10
N SER A 329 6.67 -5.32 24.24
CA SER A 329 5.25 -5.52 23.98
C SER A 329 4.79 -4.61 22.87
N VAL A 330 3.92 -5.13 22.01
CA VAL A 330 3.28 -4.38 20.92
C VAL A 330 1.77 -4.62 20.95
N VAL A 331 1.02 -3.66 20.47
CA VAL A 331 -0.43 -3.76 20.29
C VAL A 331 -0.71 -4.12 18.84
N VAL A 332 -1.36 -5.25 18.63
CA VAL A 332 -1.81 -5.73 17.32
C VAL A 332 -3.32 -5.52 17.23
N LYS A 333 -3.77 -4.67 16.33
CA LYS A 333 -5.18 -4.38 16.07
C LYS A 333 -5.58 -4.88 14.71
N ASN A 334 -6.59 -5.76 14.66
CA ASN A 334 -7.15 -6.29 13.42
C ASN A 334 -8.50 -5.62 13.14
N TYR A 335 -8.66 -4.99 11.97
CA TYR A 335 -9.89 -4.33 11.56
C TYR A 335 -10.76 -5.31 10.78
N THR A 336 -11.71 -5.95 11.49
CA THR A 336 -12.66 -6.89 10.89
C THR A 336 -13.96 -6.22 10.44
N ASP A 337 -14.69 -6.87 9.54
CA ASP A 337 -16.03 -6.45 9.16
C ASP A 337 -16.97 -6.58 10.36
N VAL A 338 -17.51 -5.46 10.78
CA VAL A 338 -18.36 -5.39 11.95
C VAL A 338 -19.78 -5.80 11.58
N ARG A 339 -20.00 -7.10 11.42
CA ARG A 339 -21.33 -7.70 11.31
C ARG A 339 -21.94 -8.05 12.68
N SER A 340 -21.32 -7.64 13.78
CA SER A 340 -21.88 -7.90 15.10
C SER A 340 -23.08 -6.98 15.37
N LEU A 341 -24.15 -7.55 15.97
CA LEU A 341 -25.34 -6.81 16.41
C LEU A 341 -25.01 -5.51 17.18
N LYS A 342 -23.88 -5.48 17.92
CA LYS A 342 -23.42 -4.31 18.69
C LYS A 342 -23.21 -3.07 17.83
N TRP A 343 -22.61 -3.20 16.63
CA TRP A 343 -22.38 -2.05 15.73
C TRP A 343 -23.65 -1.66 14.97
N ALA A 344 -24.51 -2.60 14.66
CA ALA A 344 -25.84 -2.27 14.13
C ALA A 344 -26.63 -1.44 15.15
N PHE A 345 -26.60 -1.80 16.42
CA PHE A 345 -27.22 -1.02 17.51
C PHE A 345 -26.53 0.33 17.73
N LEU A 346 -25.20 0.37 17.82
CA LEU A 346 -24.44 1.61 17.98
C LEU A 346 -24.55 2.51 16.74
N GLY A 347 -24.54 1.94 15.53
CA GLY A 347 -24.74 2.68 14.28
C GLY A 347 -26.12 3.32 14.19
N ILE A 348 -27.18 2.62 14.56
CA ILE A 348 -28.55 3.17 14.60
C ILE A 348 -28.67 4.21 15.72
N TRP A 349 -28.05 3.95 16.86
CA TRP A 349 -28.19 4.77 18.06
C TRP A 349 -27.38 6.08 17.98
N ALA A 350 -26.14 6.04 17.41
CA ALA A 350 -25.28 7.20 17.26
C ALA A 350 -25.37 7.86 15.89
N SER A 351 -25.97 7.24 14.88
CA SER A 351 -26.09 7.76 13.51
C SER A 351 -26.85 9.09 13.41
N THR A 352 -27.67 9.40 14.40
CA THR A 352 -28.37 10.69 14.50
C THR A 352 -27.45 11.83 14.96
N ALA A 353 -26.36 11.51 15.66
CA ALA A 353 -25.45 12.46 16.25
C ALA A 353 -24.11 12.57 15.50
N ASN A 354 -23.53 11.43 15.11
CA ASN A 354 -22.24 11.40 14.41
C ASN A 354 -22.21 10.31 13.32
N LYS A 355 -21.49 10.57 12.22
CA LYS A 355 -21.28 9.59 11.14
C LYS A 355 -20.02 8.76 11.43
N PHE A 356 -20.19 7.62 12.08
CA PHE A 356 -19.09 6.69 12.30
C PHE A 356 -18.66 5.98 11.00
N SER A 357 -17.36 5.81 10.82
CA SER A 357 -16.84 4.97 9.75
C SER A 357 -17.03 3.50 10.12
N ALA A 358 -17.69 2.73 9.25
CA ALA A 358 -17.95 1.32 9.46
C ALA A 358 -16.95 0.41 8.71
N GLY A 359 -16.37 0.87 7.59
CA GLY A 359 -15.47 0.07 6.76
C GLY A 359 -14.14 -0.24 7.47
N PRO A 360 -13.69 -1.51 7.49
CA PRO A 360 -12.44 -1.89 8.17
C PRO A 360 -11.21 -1.15 7.63
N ILE A 361 -11.09 -1.07 6.31
CA ILE A 361 -9.95 -0.41 5.66
C ILE A 361 -9.96 1.11 5.92
N THR A 362 -11.15 1.72 5.92
CA THR A 362 -11.32 3.15 6.22
C THR A 362 -10.95 3.45 7.67
N ARG A 363 -11.32 2.57 8.63
CA ARG A 363 -10.93 2.70 10.04
C ARG A 363 -9.42 2.59 10.22
N MET A 364 -8.79 1.62 9.55
CA MET A 364 -7.35 1.45 9.57
C MET A 364 -6.63 2.67 8.97
N ASP A 365 -7.11 3.18 7.81
CA ASP A 365 -6.55 4.38 7.17
C ASP A 365 -6.67 5.61 8.06
N ARG A 366 -7.83 5.81 8.69
CA ARG A 366 -8.05 6.93 9.62
C ARG A 366 -7.12 6.84 10.83
N GLU A 367 -7.02 5.69 11.47
CA GLU A 367 -6.14 5.52 12.62
C GLU A 367 -4.67 5.75 12.24
N TYR A 368 -4.23 5.20 11.13
CA TYR A 368 -2.89 5.42 10.62
C TYR A 368 -2.62 6.91 10.34
N GLY A 369 -3.50 7.56 9.57
CA GLY A 369 -3.34 8.96 9.19
C GLY A 369 -3.47 9.94 10.37
N ALA A 370 -4.40 9.68 11.30
CA ALA A 370 -4.54 10.47 12.53
C ALA A 370 -3.31 10.35 13.43
N THR A 371 -2.76 9.12 13.58
CA THR A 371 -1.53 8.89 14.34
C THR A 371 -0.37 9.73 13.77
N LEU A 372 -0.13 9.69 12.46
CA LEU A 372 0.90 10.51 11.82
C LEU A 372 0.66 12.01 12.03
N SER A 373 -0.57 12.46 11.79
CA SER A 373 -0.94 13.88 11.88
C SER A 373 -0.78 14.46 13.28
N LEU A 374 -1.20 13.72 14.30
CA LEU A 374 -1.10 14.14 15.71
C LEU A 374 0.35 14.09 16.17
N ARG A 375 1.10 13.06 15.82
CA ARG A 375 2.51 12.93 16.16
C ARG A 375 3.36 14.06 15.56
N ALA A 376 3.13 14.41 14.31
CA ALA A 376 3.80 15.54 13.66
C ALA A 376 3.54 16.89 14.37
N ARG A 377 2.46 16.98 15.18
CA ARG A 377 2.10 18.14 15.99
C ARG A 377 2.52 18.04 17.47
N GLY A 378 3.31 17.01 17.80
CA GLY A 378 3.83 16.80 19.16
C GLY A 378 2.82 16.19 20.13
N VAL A 379 1.72 15.62 19.66
CA VAL A 379 0.80 14.83 20.50
C VAL A 379 1.37 13.45 20.73
N LEU A 380 1.35 12.98 21.97
CA LEU A 380 1.77 11.63 22.32
C LEU A 380 0.73 10.63 21.80
N VAL A 381 1.17 9.76 20.90
CA VAL A 381 0.43 8.64 20.34
C VAL A 381 1.37 7.44 20.24
N PRO A 382 0.90 6.19 20.39
CA PRO A 382 1.76 5.03 20.24
C PRO A 382 2.45 5.01 18.87
N ALA A 383 3.74 4.65 18.84
CA ALA A 383 4.51 4.57 17.60
C ALA A 383 3.95 3.48 16.67
N LEU A 384 3.94 3.75 15.38
CA LEU A 384 3.59 2.78 14.35
C LEU A 384 4.80 1.87 14.10
N ILE A 385 4.65 0.56 14.29
CA ILE A 385 5.71 -0.42 14.12
C ILE A 385 5.59 -1.11 12.76
N ALA A 386 4.39 -1.63 12.46
CA ALA A 386 4.15 -2.35 11.22
C ALA A 386 2.68 -2.28 10.79
N VAL A 387 2.46 -2.52 9.51
CA VAL A 387 1.13 -2.64 8.89
C VAL A 387 1.12 -3.86 7.98
N ALA A 388 0.10 -4.72 8.12
CA ALA A 388 -0.23 -5.76 7.15
C ALA A 388 -1.55 -5.36 6.45
N PRO A 389 -1.47 -4.60 5.35
CA PRO A 389 -2.66 -3.95 4.79
C PRO A 389 -3.68 -4.93 4.19
N ALA A 390 -3.21 -6.07 3.65
CA ALA A 390 -4.07 -7.10 3.06
C ALA A 390 -4.98 -7.73 4.11
N GLU A 391 -4.45 -7.98 5.31
CA GLU A 391 -5.17 -8.56 6.45
C GLU A 391 -5.78 -7.50 7.36
N ARG A 392 -5.57 -6.21 7.03
CA ARG A 392 -6.09 -5.06 7.78
C ARG A 392 -5.60 -5.04 9.23
N ILE A 393 -4.31 -5.28 9.41
CA ILE A 393 -3.64 -5.30 10.71
C ILE A 393 -2.76 -4.06 10.84
N LEU A 394 -2.88 -3.37 11.98
CA LEU A 394 -2.01 -2.28 12.39
C LEU A 394 -1.31 -2.67 13.68
N VAL A 395 0.01 -2.52 13.72
CA VAL A 395 0.84 -2.82 14.90
C VAL A 395 1.44 -1.52 15.42
N LYS A 396 1.23 -1.28 16.71
CA LYS A 396 1.71 -0.10 17.43
C LYS A 396 2.51 -0.49 18.65
N ASP A 397 3.34 0.40 19.13
CA ASP A 397 4.03 0.22 20.41
C ASP A 397 3.04 0.15 21.57
N PHE A 398 3.40 -0.59 22.60
CA PHE A 398 2.59 -0.73 23.81
C PHE A 398 2.96 0.34 24.83
N VAL A 399 2.03 1.23 25.12
CA VAL A 399 2.21 2.27 26.15
C VAL A 399 1.78 1.75 27.50
N ARG A 400 2.68 1.82 28.49
CA ARG A 400 2.40 1.42 29.87
C ARG A 400 1.78 2.57 30.64
N GLY A 401 0.71 2.28 31.36
CA GLY A 401 0.02 3.22 32.24
C GLY A 401 -1.44 2.88 32.44
N PRO A 402 -2.11 3.45 33.46
CA PRO A 402 -3.54 3.38 33.62
C PRO A 402 -4.24 4.18 32.52
N THR A 403 -5.48 3.84 32.21
CA THR A 403 -6.33 4.70 31.38
C THR A 403 -6.85 5.87 32.23
N LEU A 404 -7.13 7.01 31.58
CA LEU A 404 -7.79 8.15 32.22
C LEU A 404 -9.15 7.72 32.83
N ALA A 405 -9.85 6.77 32.21
CA ALA A 405 -11.06 6.18 32.77
C ALA A 405 -10.81 5.49 34.11
N SER A 406 -9.67 4.80 34.28
CA SER A 406 -9.28 4.15 35.54
C SER A 406 -9.02 5.18 36.65
N GLU A 407 -8.33 6.27 36.32
CA GLU A 407 -8.09 7.37 37.29
C GLU A 407 -9.40 8.05 37.71
N ILE A 408 -10.26 8.36 36.71
CA ILE A 408 -11.60 8.92 37.00
C ILE A 408 -12.39 7.98 37.92
N ASN A 409 -12.38 6.69 37.63
CA ASN A 409 -13.10 5.69 38.43
C ASN A 409 -12.59 5.64 39.90
N ALA A 410 -11.27 5.67 40.08
CA ALA A 410 -10.67 5.71 41.42
C ALA A 410 -11.09 6.98 42.19
N PHE A 411 -11.04 8.15 41.54
CA PHE A 411 -11.49 9.41 42.12
C PHE A 411 -12.99 9.40 42.47
N LEU A 412 -13.84 8.88 41.58
CA LEU A 412 -15.29 8.82 41.78
C LEU A 412 -15.69 7.83 42.90
N LYS A 413 -14.90 6.81 43.17
CA LYS A 413 -15.11 5.91 44.35
C LYS A 413 -14.86 6.60 45.66
N GLY A 414 -14.04 7.64 45.70
CA GLY A 414 -13.80 8.42 46.91
C GLY A 414 -12.72 7.89 47.83
N ASP A 415 -11.83 7.04 47.33
CA ASP A 415 -10.75 6.38 48.10
C ASP A 415 -9.52 7.30 48.33
N GLY A 416 -9.73 8.63 48.42
CA GLY A 416 -8.64 9.61 48.58
C GLY A 416 -7.80 9.82 47.33
N ALA A 417 -8.20 9.27 46.18
CA ALA A 417 -7.50 9.45 44.92
C ALA A 417 -7.46 10.95 44.52
N PRO A 418 -6.34 11.44 43.94
CA PRO A 418 -6.24 12.80 43.45
C PRO A 418 -7.21 13.03 42.29
N LEU A 419 -7.46 14.31 41.97
CA LEU A 419 -8.23 14.66 40.78
C LEU A 419 -7.48 14.12 39.54
N PRO A 420 -8.12 13.34 38.66
CA PRO A 420 -7.48 12.75 37.49
C PRO A 420 -7.03 13.83 36.50
N GLN A 421 -6.17 13.46 35.54
CA GLN A 421 -5.60 14.39 34.55
C GLN A 421 -6.61 14.85 33.47
N VAL A 422 -7.83 15.18 33.87
CA VAL A 422 -8.91 15.62 32.98
C VAL A 422 -8.71 17.04 32.46
N GLY A 423 -8.06 17.92 33.25
CA GLY A 423 -7.69 19.26 32.79
C GLY A 423 -6.68 19.18 31.62
N PRO A 424 -5.51 18.55 31.80
CA PRO A 424 -4.58 18.30 30.70
C PRO A 424 -5.22 17.65 29.47
N TYR A 425 -6.22 16.77 29.66
CA TYR A 425 -6.96 16.20 28.52
C TYR A 425 -7.87 17.23 27.85
N GLY A 426 -8.48 18.14 28.59
CA GLY A 426 -9.24 19.28 28.06
C GLY A 426 -8.39 20.18 27.18
N ASP A 427 -7.19 20.57 27.64
CA ASP A 427 -6.21 21.34 26.87
C ASP A 427 -5.79 20.59 25.59
N LEU A 428 -5.53 19.29 25.69
CA LEU A 428 -5.14 18.46 24.56
C LEU A 428 -6.25 18.40 23.51
N MET A 429 -7.51 18.17 23.93
CA MET A 429 -8.67 18.13 23.03
C MET A 429 -8.89 19.48 22.36
N ALA A 430 -8.76 20.59 23.09
CA ALA A 430 -8.88 21.94 22.56
C ALA A 430 -7.84 22.19 21.44
N ARG A 431 -6.58 21.80 21.66
CA ARG A 431 -5.53 21.89 20.63
C ARG A 431 -5.86 21.05 19.39
N VAL A 432 -6.31 19.80 19.58
CA VAL A 432 -6.71 18.92 18.46
C VAL A 432 -7.84 19.57 17.65
N HIS A 433 -8.84 20.14 18.34
CA HIS A 433 -9.95 20.85 17.72
C HIS A 433 -9.48 22.13 17.00
N GLY A 434 -8.50 22.87 17.57
CA GLY A 434 -7.91 24.05 16.94
C GLY A 434 -7.21 23.74 15.61
N TRP A 435 -6.79 22.50 15.37
CA TRP A 435 -6.27 22.05 14.06
C TRP A 435 -7.36 21.59 13.11
N GLY A 436 -8.63 21.78 13.44
CA GLY A 436 -9.77 21.38 12.61
C GLY A 436 -10.00 19.87 12.59
N MET A 437 -9.47 19.12 13.58
CA MET A 437 -9.70 17.68 13.73
C MET A 437 -10.74 17.41 14.83
N ALA A 438 -11.40 16.26 14.73
CA ALA A 438 -12.16 15.66 15.83
C ALA A 438 -11.64 14.26 16.09
N LEU A 439 -11.68 13.80 17.35
CA LEU A 439 -11.27 12.46 17.77
C LEU A 439 -12.31 11.40 17.39
N GLY A 440 -13.59 11.76 17.42
CA GLY A 440 -14.73 10.93 17.01
C GLY A 440 -15.09 9.80 17.99
N ASP A 441 -14.16 9.37 18.85
CA ASP A 441 -14.35 8.44 19.98
C ASP A 441 -13.51 8.92 21.18
N ALA A 442 -13.92 10.05 21.77
CA ALA A 442 -13.19 10.80 22.80
C ALA A 442 -13.38 10.25 24.22
N LYS A 443 -13.59 8.93 24.37
CA LYS A 443 -13.78 8.28 25.67
C LYS A 443 -12.51 8.32 26.51
N PRO A 444 -12.62 8.47 27.83
CA PRO A 444 -11.45 8.46 28.71
C PRO A 444 -10.72 7.09 28.74
N SER A 445 -11.35 6.01 28.29
CA SER A 445 -10.69 4.71 28.09
C SER A 445 -9.67 4.70 26.96
N ASN A 446 -9.77 5.66 26.02
CA ASN A 446 -8.89 5.80 24.86
C ASN A 446 -7.70 6.74 25.15
N VAL A 447 -7.51 7.12 26.42
CA VAL A 447 -6.39 7.96 26.88
C VAL A 447 -5.60 7.19 27.91
N ILE A 448 -4.29 6.99 27.66
CA ILE A 448 -3.37 6.36 28.63
C ILE A 448 -2.58 7.44 29.34
N VAL A 449 -2.55 7.37 30.67
CA VAL A 449 -1.75 8.24 31.52
C VAL A 449 -0.40 7.60 31.75
N SER A 450 0.65 8.19 31.18
CA SER A 450 2.03 7.74 31.31
C SER A 450 2.87 8.76 32.08
N GLY A 451 4.09 8.38 32.48
CA GLY A 451 5.06 9.32 33.04
C GLY A 451 5.49 10.43 32.07
N GLU A 452 5.32 10.23 30.77
CA GLU A 452 5.62 11.21 29.72
C GLU A 452 4.43 12.16 29.44
N GLY A 453 3.22 11.78 29.84
CA GLY A 453 1.99 12.54 29.60
C GLY A 453 0.82 11.70 29.14
N LEU A 454 -0.14 12.34 28.45
CA LEU A 454 -1.35 11.69 27.94
C LEU A 454 -1.15 11.16 26.55
N TYR A 455 -1.27 9.85 26.37
CA TYR A 455 -1.25 9.19 25.06
C TYR A 455 -2.67 8.98 24.56
N LEU A 456 -2.96 9.47 23.34
CA LEU A 456 -4.20 9.17 22.64
C LEU A 456 -4.08 7.83 21.91
N THR A 457 -5.07 6.96 22.11
CA THR A 457 -5.17 5.65 21.45
C THR A 457 -6.52 5.51 20.76
N ASP A 458 -6.68 4.47 19.94
CA ASP A 458 -7.95 4.16 19.24
C ASP A 458 -8.49 5.32 18.40
N LEU A 459 -7.66 5.78 17.46
CA LEU A 459 -7.93 6.93 16.59
C LEU A 459 -8.71 6.56 15.30
N GLU A 460 -9.38 5.41 15.27
CA GLU A 460 -10.04 4.89 14.06
C GLU A 460 -11.25 5.73 13.60
N GLN A 461 -11.77 6.59 14.48
CA GLN A 461 -12.85 7.53 14.16
C GLN A 461 -12.34 8.97 13.97
N ALA A 462 -11.06 9.25 14.26
CA ALA A 462 -10.51 10.58 14.14
C ALA A 462 -10.47 11.05 12.67
N CYS A 463 -10.87 12.30 12.44
CA CYS A 463 -10.87 12.88 11.11
C CYS A 463 -10.80 14.41 11.11
N SER A 464 -10.28 14.97 10.01
CA SER A 464 -10.37 16.41 9.75
C SER A 464 -11.81 16.80 9.41
N GLY A 465 -12.24 17.96 9.91
CA GLY A 465 -13.60 18.47 9.70
C GLY A 465 -14.70 17.68 10.45
N GLY A 466 -14.33 16.80 11.39
CA GLY A 466 -15.26 16.03 12.20
C GLY A 466 -16.06 16.89 13.20
N ASP A 467 -17.04 16.28 13.85
CA ASP A 467 -17.93 16.98 14.80
C ASP A 467 -17.28 17.10 16.20
N GLN A 468 -16.55 18.19 16.43
CA GLN A 468 -15.88 18.51 17.69
C GLN A 468 -16.84 18.57 18.89
N ALA A 469 -18.10 18.97 18.67
CA ALA A 469 -19.09 19.00 19.72
C ALA A 469 -19.48 17.58 20.18
N TRP A 470 -19.34 16.57 19.31
CA TRP A 470 -19.49 15.18 19.71
C TRP A 470 -18.41 14.77 20.70
N ASP A 471 -17.14 15.10 20.48
CA ASP A 471 -16.02 14.75 21.36
C ASP A 471 -16.22 15.29 22.77
N VAL A 472 -16.58 16.58 22.90
CA VAL A 472 -16.88 17.21 24.19
C VAL A 472 -18.08 16.54 24.87
N ALA A 473 -19.15 16.29 24.13
CA ALA A 473 -20.35 15.66 24.64
C ALA A 473 -20.07 14.21 25.09
N GLU A 474 -19.34 13.47 24.26
CA GLU A 474 -18.97 12.08 24.57
C GLU A 474 -18.12 12.02 25.82
N PHE A 475 -17.08 12.85 25.94
CA PHE A 475 -16.27 12.86 27.15
C PHE A 475 -17.12 13.16 28.40
N VAL A 476 -17.90 14.23 28.39
CA VAL A 476 -18.66 14.69 29.57
C VAL A 476 -19.77 13.70 29.95
N TYR A 477 -20.62 13.31 28.99
CA TYR A 477 -21.79 12.48 29.28
C TYR A 477 -21.45 10.99 29.42
N TYR A 478 -20.49 10.47 28.62
CA TYR A 478 -20.08 9.09 28.75
C TYR A 478 -19.35 8.85 30.07
N THR A 479 -18.51 9.79 30.51
CA THR A 479 -17.81 9.70 31.79
C THR A 479 -18.78 9.66 32.98
N ALA A 480 -19.88 10.39 32.89
CA ALA A 480 -20.88 10.47 33.96
C ALA A 480 -21.59 9.14 34.24
N LYS A 481 -21.61 8.18 33.30
CA LYS A 481 -22.15 6.84 33.57
C LYS A 481 -21.33 6.02 34.57
N LEU A 482 -20.09 6.44 34.87
CA LEU A 482 -19.19 5.71 35.77
C LEU A 482 -19.58 5.85 37.24
N SER A 483 -20.40 6.85 37.60
CA SER A 483 -20.79 7.05 39.00
C SER A 483 -22.06 7.90 39.11
N ASN A 484 -22.82 7.67 40.20
CA ASN A 484 -23.98 8.49 40.61
C ASN A 484 -23.60 9.65 41.56
N ARG A 485 -22.31 9.84 41.89
CA ARG A 485 -21.84 10.90 42.79
C ARG A 485 -21.74 12.22 42.01
N GLU A 486 -22.83 13.02 42.04
CA GLU A 486 -22.98 14.24 41.29
C GLU A 486 -21.88 15.28 41.59
N ASP A 487 -21.51 15.50 42.84
CA ASP A 487 -20.48 16.46 43.24
C ASP A 487 -19.10 16.09 42.71
N ALA A 488 -18.72 14.82 42.80
CA ALA A 488 -17.46 14.33 42.30
C ALA A 488 -17.39 14.43 40.77
N MET A 489 -18.49 14.04 40.08
CA MET A 489 -18.57 14.14 38.64
C MET A 489 -18.56 15.60 38.15
N LYS A 490 -19.19 16.52 38.89
CA LYS A 490 -19.15 17.96 38.62
C LYS A 490 -17.71 18.48 38.67
N ARG A 491 -16.91 18.05 39.63
CA ARG A 491 -15.47 18.43 39.70
C ARG A 491 -14.68 17.92 38.50
N VAL A 492 -14.91 16.69 38.09
CA VAL A 492 -14.29 16.10 36.89
C VAL A 492 -14.66 16.87 35.63
N ALA A 493 -15.96 17.12 35.42
CA ALA A 493 -16.44 17.84 34.25
C ALA A 493 -16.01 19.31 34.24
N ALA A 494 -16.02 19.98 35.41
CA ALA A 494 -15.57 21.36 35.52
C ALA A 494 -14.07 21.49 35.18
N ALA A 495 -13.21 20.65 35.74
CA ALA A 495 -11.78 20.70 35.47
C ALA A 495 -11.45 20.45 33.98
N PHE A 496 -12.21 19.57 33.31
CA PHE A 496 -12.08 19.38 31.87
C PHE A 496 -12.53 20.62 31.09
N LEU A 497 -13.72 21.16 31.40
CA LEU A 497 -14.29 22.30 30.69
C LEU A 497 -13.49 23.59 30.91
N ASP A 498 -13.02 23.84 32.15
CA ASP A 498 -12.16 24.99 32.46
C ASP A 498 -10.91 25.03 31.58
N SER A 499 -10.24 23.89 31.43
CA SER A 499 -9.06 23.76 30.57
C SER A 499 -9.44 23.85 29.09
N TYR A 500 -10.50 23.16 28.68
CA TYR A 500 -10.92 23.15 27.27
C TYR A 500 -11.22 24.56 26.75
N VAL A 501 -12.03 25.35 27.48
CA VAL A 501 -12.43 26.69 27.01
C VAL A 501 -11.32 27.74 27.07
N LYS A 502 -10.25 27.45 27.82
CA LYS A 502 -9.10 28.32 27.91
C LYS A 502 -8.32 28.41 26.58
N GLU A 503 -8.24 27.30 25.86
CA GLU A 503 -7.49 27.12 24.62
C GLU A 503 -8.41 26.90 23.40
N GLY A 504 -9.67 26.44 23.63
CA GLY A 504 -10.62 26.03 22.62
C GLY A 504 -11.78 27.00 22.42
N ASP A 505 -12.65 26.65 21.48
CA ASP A 505 -13.84 27.43 21.14
C ASP A 505 -15.01 27.07 22.08
N ALA A 506 -15.43 28.02 22.91
CA ALA A 506 -16.59 27.88 23.80
C ALA A 506 -17.90 27.54 23.06
N SER A 507 -18.02 27.95 21.79
CA SER A 507 -19.22 27.63 20.97
C SER A 507 -19.37 26.11 20.76
N VAL A 508 -18.27 25.34 20.79
CA VAL A 508 -18.29 23.89 20.73
C VAL A 508 -18.96 23.30 21.98
N VAL A 509 -18.68 23.84 23.17
CA VAL A 509 -19.33 23.42 24.43
C VAL A 509 -20.81 23.76 24.39
N ALA A 510 -21.17 24.97 23.92
CA ALA A 510 -22.57 25.38 23.75
C ALA A 510 -23.34 24.41 22.83
N LYS A 511 -22.72 24.02 21.73
CA LYS A 511 -23.27 23.06 20.78
C LYS A 511 -23.38 21.65 21.36
N ALA A 512 -22.37 21.19 22.11
CA ALA A 512 -22.32 19.87 22.75
C ALA A 512 -23.44 19.67 23.78
N ARG A 513 -23.95 20.74 24.40
CA ARG A 513 -25.10 20.73 25.32
C ARG A 513 -26.43 20.41 24.61
N GLY A 514 -26.49 20.59 23.31
CA GLY A 514 -27.70 20.43 22.51
C GLY A 514 -28.30 19.01 22.58
N SER A 515 -29.60 18.91 22.37
CA SER A 515 -30.35 17.65 22.46
C SER A 515 -29.83 16.58 21.49
N LYS A 516 -29.29 16.99 20.35
CA LYS A 516 -28.62 16.11 19.37
C LYS A 516 -27.50 15.28 20.03
N TYR A 517 -26.65 15.92 20.81
CA TYR A 517 -25.47 15.31 21.42
C TYR A 517 -25.77 14.66 22.77
N PHE A 518 -26.69 15.22 23.54
CA PHE A 518 -27.14 14.66 24.81
C PHE A 518 -28.03 13.41 24.65
N GLY A 519 -28.86 13.39 23.61
CA GLY A 519 -29.87 12.33 23.38
C GLY A 519 -29.32 10.91 23.49
N PRO A 520 -28.21 10.57 22.85
CA PRO A 520 -27.56 9.26 22.94
C PRO A 520 -27.19 8.83 24.36
N PHE A 521 -26.83 9.73 25.25
CA PHE A 521 -26.37 9.40 26.60
C PHE A 521 -27.47 9.42 27.66
N ARG A 522 -28.62 10.02 27.33
CA ARG A 522 -29.76 10.17 28.25
C ARG A 522 -30.18 8.89 28.96
N PRO A 523 -30.25 7.70 28.31
CA PRO A 523 -30.66 6.47 28.98
C PRO A 523 -29.73 5.99 30.11
N PHE A 524 -28.50 6.49 30.12
CA PHE A 524 -27.45 6.07 31.07
C PHE A 524 -27.22 7.04 32.20
N LEU A 525 -27.96 8.16 32.26
CA LEU A 525 -27.80 9.23 33.24
C LEU A 525 -29.02 9.36 34.10
N THR A 526 -28.80 9.59 35.39
CA THR A 526 -29.91 9.99 36.29
C THR A 526 -30.40 11.39 35.91
N PRO A 527 -31.68 11.73 36.18
CA PRO A 527 -32.20 13.07 35.89
C PRO A 527 -31.39 14.20 36.58
N GLY A 528 -30.92 13.97 37.82
CA GLY A 528 -30.07 14.91 38.56
C GLY A 528 -28.72 15.13 37.88
N MET A 529 -28.01 14.06 37.52
CA MET A 529 -26.75 14.09 36.82
C MET A 529 -26.88 14.83 35.46
N ALA A 530 -27.90 14.46 34.70
CA ALA A 530 -28.17 15.10 33.41
C ALA A 530 -28.42 16.60 33.52
N LYS A 531 -29.23 17.02 34.51
CA LYS A 531 -29.48 18.43 34.80
C LYS A 531 -28.19 19.15 35.21
N MET A 532 -27.47 18.60 36.21
CA MET A 532 -26.23 19.17 36.73
C MET A 532 -25.19 19.41 35.63
N LEU A 533 -24.96 18.43 34.75
CA LEU A 533 -24.00 18.57 33.66
C LEU A 533 -24.42 19.62 32.63
N ARG A 534 -25.69 19.67 32.25
CA ARG A 534 -26.20 20.67 31.31
C ARG A 534 -26.15 22.09 31.89
N ASP A 535 -26.45 22.23 33.18
CA ASP A 535 -26.33 23.50 33.91
C ASP A 535 -24.84 23.93 34.04
N LEU A 536 -23.95 22.97 34.28
CA LEU A 536 -22.52 23.24 34.30
C LEU A 536 -22.02 23.71 32.92
N MET A 537 -22.32 22.98 31.86
CA MET A 537 -21.89 23.33 30.50
C MET A 537 -22.45 24.69 30.06
N SER A 538 -23.63 25.11 30.55
CA SER A 538 -24.19 26.43 30.24
C SER A 538 -23.37 27.60 30.77
N ARG A 539 -22.44 27.37 31.71
CA ARG A 539 -21.54 28.41 32.24
C ARG A 539 -20.32 28.66 31.36
N TYR A 540 -20.05 27.74 30.45
CA TYR A 540 -18.93 27.79 29.50
C TYR A 540 -19.38 28.04 28.06
N ALA A 541 -20.69 28.22 27.83
CA ALA A 541 -21.31 28.38 26.51
C ALA A 541 -21.56 29.86 26.17
#